data_ba14a507204bfc86946a6327b6d743b0
#
_entry.id   ba14a507204bfc86946a6327b6d743b0
#
_cell.length_a   1.000
_cell.length_b   1.000
_cell.length_c   1.000
_cell.angle_alpha   90.00
_cell.angle_beta   90.00
_cell.angle_gamma   90.00
#
_symmetry.space_group_name_H-M   'P 1'
#
loop_
_entity.id
_entity.type
_entity.pdbx_description
1 polymer ?
#
loop_
_entity_poly.entity_id
_entity_poly.type
_entity_poly.pdbx_seq_one_letter_code
_entity_poly.pdbx_strand_id
1 'polypeptide(L)'
;MNIDDIHLNFNETSLMIMNILIGFIMFGVALDLKFADFKRSVRNPKSVLIGLSCQFLLLPAFTYLLVLIIQPRPSIALGLFLVAACPGGNLSNFLTYLARGNTPLSISMSAISTVMAI
;
A
#
# COMPACT_ATOMS: atom_id res chain seq x y z
N MET A 1 -11.75 0.24 28.65
CA MET A 1 -10.55 -0.27 27.97
C MET A 1 -9.97 0.90 27.18
N ASN A 2 -8.83 1.42 27.63
CA ASN A 2 -8.19 2.54 26.96
C ASN A 2 -7.31 1.96 25.84
N ILE A 3 -7.62 2.33 24.61
CA ILE A 3 -6.87 1.87 23.42
C ILE A 3 -5.42 2.38 23.46
N ASP A 4 -5.20 3.51 24.12
CA ASP A 4 -3.88 4.11 24.30
C ASP A 4 -2.95 3.31 25.24
N ASP A 5 -3.51 2.41 26.06
CA ASP A 5 -2.76 1.55 26.99
C ASP A 5 -2.41 0.17 26.36
N ILE A 6 -2.79 -0.07 25.11
CA ILE A 6 -2.48 -1.33 24.43
C ILE A 6 -1.05 -1.26 23.89
N HIS A 7 -0.14 -1.90 24.61
CA HIS A 7 1.20 -2.17 24.12
C HIS A 7 1.18 -3.43 23.25
N LEU A 8 1.31 -3.25 21.95
CA LEU A 8 1.52 -4.36 21.04
C LEU A 8 2.96 -4.87 21.21
N ASN A 9 3.11 -5.99 21.90
CA ASN A 9 4.40 -6.67 21.98
C ASN A 9 4.72 -7.35 20.65
N PHE A 10 5.29 -6.58 19.73
CA PHE A 10 5.88 -7.17 18.53
C PHE A 10 7.23 -7.78 18.91
N ASN A 11 7.32 -9.11 18.94
CA ASN A 11 8.59 -9.80 19.01
C ASN A 11 9.39 -9.50 17.73
N GLU A 12 10.64 -9.10 17.86
CA GLU A 12 11.56 -8.88 16.73
C GLU A 12 11.60 -10.09 15.80
N THR A 13 11.56 -11.30 16.37
CA THR A 13 11.51 -12.56 15.62
C THR A 13 10.26 -12.67 14.75
N SER A 14 9.09 -12.27 15.25
CA SER A 14 7.83 -12.32 14.48
C SER A 14 7.85 -11.33 13.32
N LEU A 15 8.39 -10.15 13.51
CA LEU A 15 8.56 -9.15 12.45
C LEU A 15 9.55 -9.63 11.40
N MET A 16 10.66 -10.27 11.81
CA MET A 16 11.65 -10.82 10.89
C MET A 16 11.05 -11.93 10.02
N ILE A 17 10.32 -12.86 10.64
CA ILE A 17 9.63 -13.95 9.92
C ILE A 17 8.62 -13.39 8.94
N MET A 18 7.81 -12.40 9.36
CA MET A 18 6.82 -11.77 8.49
C MET A 18 7.48 -11.09 7.29
N ASN A 19 8.57 -10.35 7.49
CA ASN A 19 9.32 -9.71 6.41
C ASN A 19 9.93 -10.72 5.43
N ILE A 20 10.47 -11.83 5.93
CA ILE A 20 11.01 -12.91 5.09
C ILE A 20 9.90 -13.54 4.25
N LEU A 21 8.75 -13.84 4.86
CA LEU A 21 7.59 -14.41 4.15
C LEU A 21 7.09 -13.47 3.05
N ILE A 22 6.94 -12.19 3.35
CA ILE A 22 6.54 -11.18 2.36
C ILE A 22 7.58 -11.10 1.24
N GLY A 23 8.86 -11.13 1.57
CA GLY A 23 9.95 -11.14 0.61
C GLY A 23 9.89 -12.33 -0.35
N PHE A 24 9.65 -13.54 0.16
CA PHE A 24 9.47 -14.75 -0.67
C PHE A 24 8.24 -14.67 -1.57
N ILE A 25 7.11 -14.19 -1.04
CA ILE A 25 5.89 -14.01 -1.81
C ILE A 25 6.13 -13.02 -2.95
N MET A 26 6.74 -11.88 -2.66
CA MET A 26 7.04 -10.85 -3.67
C MET A 26 8.05 -11.32 -4.70
N PHE A 27 9.03 -12.13 -4.30
CA PHE A 27 9.97 -12.76 -5.21
C PHE A 27 9.25 -13.72 -6.17
N GLY A 28 8.34 -14.54 -5.66
CA GLY A 28 7.50 -15.42 -6.49
C GLY A 28 6.66 -14.65 -7.51
N VAL A 29 6.04 -13.56 -7.10
CA VAL A 29 5.28 -12.67 -7.99
C VAL A 29 6.19 -12.04 -9.04
N ALA A 30 7.39 -11.62 -8.65
CA ALA A 30 8.35 -11.00 -9.57
C ALA A 30 8.83 -11.97 -10.66
N LEU A 31 8.98 -13.25 -10.34
CA LEU A 31 9.38 -14.28 -11.32
C LEU A 31 8.32 -14.51 -12.41
N ASP A 32 7.05 -14.31 -12.09
CA ASP A 32 5.94 -14.47 -13.04
C ASP A 32 5.74 -13.23 -13.93
N LEU A 33 6.36 -12.11 -13.60
CA LEU A 33 6.27 -10.86 -14.34
C LEU A 33 7.23 -10.83 -15.52
N LYS A 34 6.67 -10.60 -16.71
CA LYS A 34 7.47 -10.34 -17.91
C LYS A 34 7.86 -8.87 -17.97
N PHE A 35 9.13 -8.60 -18.23
CA PHE A 35 9.65 -7.23 -18.36
C PHE A 35 8.91 -6.42 -19.46
N ALA A 36 8.42 -7.10 -20.49
CA ALA A 36 7.60 -6.49 -21.53
C ALA A 36 6.28 -5.93 -21.00
N ASP A 37 5.63 -6.62 -20.04
CA ASP A 37 4.37 -6.18 -19.44
C ASP A 37 4.59 -4.95 -18.55
N PHE A 38 5.71 -4.92 -17.84
CA PHE A 38 6.12 -3.75 -17.06
C PHE A 38 6.33 -2.52 -17.95
N LYS A 39 7.08 -2.68 -19.04
CA LYS A 39 7.32 -1.62 -20.02
C LYS A 39 6.02 -1.12 -20.67
N ARG A 40 5.09 -2.03 -20.94
CA ARG A 40 3.79 -1.71 -21.52
C ARG A 40 2.90 -0.92 -20.54
N SER A 41 2.94 -1.27 -19.25
CA SER A 41 2.17 -0.58 -18.20
C SER A 41 2.67 0.83 -17.95
N VAL A 42 3.99 1.01 -17.88
CA VAL A 42 4.61 2.34 -17.71
C VAL A 42 4.38 3.22 -18.94
N ARG A 43 4.21 2.64 -20.13
CA ARG A 43 3.97 3.36 -21.37
C ARG A 43 2.58 4.02 -21.44
N ASN A 44 1.65 3.60 -20.56
CA ASN A 44 0.33 4.23 -20.43
C ASN A 44 0.30 5.20 -19.24
N PRO A 45 0.85 6.43 -19.38
CA PRO A 45 0.98 7.37 -18.26
C PRO A 45 -0.37 7.79 -17.68
N LYS A 46 -1.44 7.73 -18.47
CA LYS A 46 -2.80 8.10 -18.04
C LYS A 46 -3.29 7.22 -16.89
N SER A 47 -3.13 5.91 -16.97
CA SER A 47 -3.57 4.98 -15.92
C SER A 47 -2.78 5.16 -14.63
N VAL A 48 -1.48 5.36 -14.75
CA VAL A 48 -0.60 5.63 -13.61
C VAL A 48 -0.95 6.95 -12.95
N LEU A 49 -1.16 8.01 -13.74
CA LEU A 49 -1.49 9.35 -13.25
C LEU A 49 -2.84 9.36 -12.52
N ILE A 50 -3.86 8.70 -13.08
CA ILE A 50 -5.18 8.58 -12.45
C ILE A 50 -5.07 7.82 -11.13
N GLY A 51 -4.36 6.69 -11.10
CA GLY A 51 -4.18 5.90 -9.90
C GLY A 51 -3.42 6.65 -8.80
N LEU A 52 -2.36 7.36 -9.15
CA LEU A 52 -1.61 8.20 -8.20
C LEU A 52 -2.45 9.36 -7.67
N SER A 53 -3.22 10.01 -8.53
CA SER A 53 -4.13 11.09 -8.12
C SER A 53 -5.21 10.57 -7.16
N CYS A 54 -5.78 9.40 -7.44
CA CYS A 54 -6.72 8.76 -6.53
C CYS A 54 -6.06 8.42 -5.18
N GLN A 55 -4.85 7.91 -5.19
CA GLN A 55 -4.16 7.52 -3.96
C GLN A 55 -3.77 8.73 -3.12
N PHE A 56 -3.21 9.77 -3.71
CA PHE A 56 -2.69 10.92 -2.96
C PHE A 56 -3.75 11.99 -2.64
N LEU A 57 -4.84 12.05 -3.40
CA LEU A 57 -5.92 13.01 -3.20
C LEU A 57 -7.16 12.38 -2.59
N LEU A 58 -7.68 11.34 -3.24
CA LEU A 58 -8.95 10.73 -2.82
C LEU A 58 -8.82 10.01 -1.49
N LEU A 59 -7.77 9.22 -1.29
CA LEU A 59 -7.59 8.43 -0.09
C LEU A 59 -7.48 9.29 1.17
N PRO A 60 -6.61 10.32 1.24
CA PRO A 60 -6.58 11.25 2.36
C PRO A 60 -7.90 12.02 2.55
N ALA A 61 -8.55 12.44 1.47
CA ALA A 61 -9.82 13.14 1.53
C ALA A 61 -10.92 12.28 2.14
N PHE A 62 -11.06 11.04 1.70
CA PHE A 62 -12.01 10.09 2.29
C PHE A 62 -11.66 9.73 3.73
N THR A 63 -10.38 9.60 4.07
CA THR A 63 -9.94 9.37 5.45
C THR A 63 -10.31 10.54 6.35
N TYR A 64 -10.12 11.76 5.89
CA TYR A 64 -10.54 12.96 6.61
C TYR A 64 -12.06 12.98 6.85
N LEU A 65 -12.84 12.69 5.81
CA LEU A 65 -14.29 12.62 5.89
C LEU A 65 -14.76 11.52 6.84
N LEU A 66 -14.11 10.37 6.81
CA LEU A 66 -14.36 9.26 7.73
C LEU A 66 -14.08 9.65 9.19
N VAL A 67 -12.97 10.33 9.44
CA VAL A 67 -12.60 10.82 10.77
C VAL A 67 -13.63 11.85 11.28
N LEU A 68 -14.15 12.70 10.41
CA LEU A 68 -15.20 13.67 10.78
C LEU A 68 -16.52 12.98 11.14
N ILE A 69 -16.90 11.92 10.44
CA ILE A 69 -18.16 11.20 10.69
C ILE A 69 -18.08 10.34 11.94
N ILE A 70 -16.99 9.57 12.09
CA ILE A 70 -16.85 8.60 13.19
C ILE A 70 -16.36 9.27 14.46
N GLN A 71 -15.63 10.40 14.34
CA GLN A 71 -14.99 11.11 15.45
C GLN A 71 -14.21 10.15 16.38
N PRO A 72 -13.27 9.35 15.81
CA PRO A 72 -12.51 8.43 16.61
C PRO A 72 -11.59 9.17 17.57
N ARG A 73 -11.05 8.45 18.56
CA ARG A 73 -10.03 9.01 19.44
C ARG A 73 -8.83 9.51 18.62
N PRO A 74 -8.10 10.55 19.09
CA PRO A 74 -6.98 11.15 18.36
C PRO A 74 -5.92 10.14 17.88
N SER A 75 -5.63 9.13 18.70
CA SER A 75 -4.68 8.05 18.35
C SER A 75 -5.13 7.22 17.16
N ILE A 76 -6.42 6.90 17.07
CA ILE A 76 -6.99 6.15 15.95
C ILE A 76 -7.04 7.02 14.69
N ALA A 77 -7.41 8.30 14.82
CA ALA A 77 -7.39 9.24 13.71
C ALA A 77 -5.99 9.39 13.12
N LEU A 78 -4.97 9.51 13.96
CA LEU A 78 -3.57 9.57 13.55
C LEU A 78 -3.16 8.31 12.79
N GLY A 79 -3.53 7.12 13.30
CA GLY A 79 -3.26 5.85 12.65
C GLY A 79 -3.91 5.75 11.26
N LEU A 80 -5.16 6.20 11.12
CA LEU A 80 -5.87 6.23 9.84
C LEU A 80 -5.18 7.15 8.83
N PHE A 81 -4.73 8.33 9.25
CA PHE A 81 -3.98 9.25 8.39
C PHE A 81 -2.62 8.70 7.98
N LEU A 82 -1.91 8.02 8.90
CA LEU A 82 -0.64 7.36 8.59
C LEU A 82 -0.82 6.25 7.54
N VAL A 83 -1.87 5.43 7.66
CA VAL A 83 -2.19 4.39 6.67
C VAL A 83 -2.57 5.02 5.32
N ALA A 84 -3.35 6.10 5.33
CA ALA A 84 -3.75 6.81 4.12
C ALA A 84 -2.57 7.50 3.41
N ALA A 85 -1.57 7.95 4.16
CA ALA A 85 -0.37 8.58 3.63
C ALA A 85 0.67 7.55 3.14
N CYS A 86 0.54 6.28 3.55
CA CYS A 86 1.48 5.24 3.16
C CYS A 86 1.36 4.94 1.65
N PRO A 87 2.47 4.97 0.90
CA PRO A 87 2.46 4.52 -0.50
C PRO A 87 2.06 3.05 -0.57
N GLY A 88 1.44 2.65 -1.68
CA GLY A 88 0.90 1.30 -1.87
C GLY A 88 1.89 0.20 -1.46
N GLY A 89 1.45 -0.67 -0.57
CA GLY A 89 2.31 -1.71 0.01
C GLY A 89 2.43 -2.96 -0.86
N ASN A 90 3.39 -3.80 -0.53
CA ASN A 90 3.63 -5.09 -1.19
C ASN A 90 2.40 -6.00 -1.17
N LEU A 91 1.61 -5.93 -0.12
CA LEU A 91 0.37 -6.71 -0.01
C LEU A 91 -0.65 -6.34 -1.09
N SER A 92 -0.75 -5.05 -1.46
CA SER A 92 -1.61 -4.59 -2.55
C SER A 92 -1.21 -5.21 -3.89
N ASN A 93 0.09 -5.30 -4.17
CA ASN A 93 0.62 -5.92 -5.38
C ASN A 93 0.31 -7.42 -5.42
N PHE A 94 0.44 -8.10 -4.28
CA PHE A 94 0.11 -9.52 -4.14
C PHE A 94 -1.39 -9.77 -4.34
N LEU A 95 -2.25 -8.96 -3.74
CA LEU A 95 -3.70 -9.06 -3.92
C LEU A 95 -4.12 -8.80 -5.37
N THR A 96 -3.47 -7.85 -6.04
CA THR A 96 -3.69 -7.58 -7.47
C THR A 96 -3.33 -8.80 -8.32
N TYR A 97 -2.22 -9.47 -7.98
CA TYR A 97 -1.81 -10.70 -8.64
C TYR A 97 -2.84 -11.83 -8.44
N LEU A 98 -3.28 -12.05 -7.20
CA LEU A 98 -4.30 -13.06 -6.88
C LEU A 98 -5.63 -12.78 -7.58
N ALA A 99 -6.04 -11.53 -7.68
CA ALA A 99 -7.24 -11.10 -8.37
C ALA A 99 -7.13 -11.15 -9.90
N ARG A 100 -5.99 -11.60 -10.44
CA ARG A 100 -5.68 -11.59 -11.89
C ARG A 100 -5.80 -10.18 -12.51
N GLY A 101 -5.52 -9.15 -11.72
CA GLY A 101 -5.45 -7.77 -12.16
C GLY A 101 -4.15 -7.47 -12.91
N ASN A 102 -3.99 -6.20 -13.29
CA ASN A 102 -2.76 -5.74 -13.95
C ASN A 102 -1.63 -5.53 -12.92
N THR A 103 -0.96 -6.61 -12.55
CA THR A 103 0.12 -6.61 -11.56
C THR A 103 1.29 -5.69 -11.94
N PRO A 104 1.77 -5.65 -13.21
CA PRO A 104 2.82 -4.71 -13.61
C PRO A 104 2.44 -3.25 -13.36
N LEU A 105 1.17 -2.89 -13.58
CA LEU A 105 0.68 -1.54 -13.31
C LEU A 105 0.70 -1.24 -11.80
N SER A 106 0.23 -2.17 -10.98
CA SER A 106 0.23 -2.03 -9.51
C SER A 106 1.63 -1.82 -8.95
N ILE A 107 2.60 -2.61 -9.40
CA ILE A 107 4.01 -2.50 -8.99
C ILE A 107 4.61 -1.16 -9.45
N SER A 108 4.32 -0.75 -10.68
CA SER A 108 4.80 0.53 -11.22
C SER A 108 4.25 1.71 -10.40
N MET A 109 2.97 1.67 -10.06
CA MET A 109 2.33 2.68 -9.22
C MET A 109 2.94 2.72 -7.82
N SER A 110 3.16 1.57 -7.20
CA SER A 110 3.80 1.48 -5.88
C SER A 110 5.23 2.02 -5.91
N ALA A 111 6.00 1.70 -6.94
CA ALA A 111 7.37 2.22 -7.11
C ALA A 111 7.39 3.74 -7.27
N ILE A 112 6.53 4.30 -8.13
CA ILE A 112 6.43 5.75 -8.33
C ILE A 112 5.94 6.44 -7.05
N SER A 113 4.93 5.89 -6.37
CA SER A 113 4.44 6.42 -5.11
C SER A 113 5.53 6.47 -4.05
N THR A 114 6.36 5.43 -3.97
CA THR A 114 7.47 5.37 -3.01
C THR A 114 8.52 6.45 -3.30
N VAL A 115 8.86 6.63 -4.58
CA VAL A 115 9.81 7.69 -4.99
C VAL A 115 9.24 9.08 -4.71
N MET A 116 7.94 9.30 -4.95
CA MET A 116 7.29 10.58 -4.68
C MET A 116 7.11 10.86 -3.18
N ALA A 117 7.06 9.83 -2.35
CA ALA A 117 6.92 9.96 -0.89
C ALA A 117 8.26 10.33 -0.19
N ILE A 118 9.38 10.16 -0.87
CA ILE A 118 10.70 10.57 -0.38
C ILE A 118 10.91 12.07 -0.61
#